data_1a22aa490caf8ed90238398a58dc47a1
#
_entry.id   1a22aa490caf8ed90238398a58dc47a1
#
_cell.length_a   1.000
_cell.length_b   1.000
_cell.length_c   1.000
_cell.angle_alpha   90.00
_cell.angle_beta   90.00
_cell.angle_gamma   90.00
#
_symmetry.space_group_name_H-M   'P 1'
#
loop_
_entity.id
_entity.type
_entity.pdbx_description
1 polymer ?
#
loop_
_entity_poly.entity_id
_entity_poly.type
_entity_poly.pdbx_seq_one_letter_code
_entity_poly.pdbx_strand_id
1 'polypeptide(L)'
;MSYVSSKFLSGLHIKPSHKRIAVVGSGGKTGLIWRLTEELVQAGKKVAVTTTTHMAMEKERPFAPDGEGAEALILRHGYVLAASIDRQKEKLCALPYEKLRELSGICDVLLVEADGARKKPFKIPMEWEPVIPEFTDIVIAVSGLDSLGQTIKEAAYRPFETALFLGKKETDVISPEDMIRAVSDKNGLLKGVGDREYRVYLNKMDTVKEREILDRIRRELSDMDIPVFFGSLREKKKNTALIMLAAGSSRRFGENKLLYKIEGIPMYERTLSCLLKVQE
;
A
#
# COMPACT_ATOMS: atom_id res chain seq x y z
N MET A 1 -1.75 25.38 -1.36
CA MET A 1 -2.13 23.98 -1.54
C MET A 1 -0.85 23.19 -1.76
N SER A 2 -0.36 22.48 -0.74
CA SER A 2 0.84 21.63 -0.85
C SER A 2 0.45 20.40 -1.70
N TYR A 3 1.15 20.21 -2.81
CA TYR A 3 1.09 18.96 -3.57
C TYR A 3 1.77 17.87 -2.73
N VAL A 4 1.02 17.19 -1.88
CA VAL A 4 1.48 15.94 -1.28
C VAL A 4 1.53 14.92 -2.42
N SER A 5 2.73 14.44 -2.73
CA SER A 5 2.94 13.41 -3.74
C SER A 5 2.20 12.14 -3.32
N SER A 6 1.06 11.85 -3.92
CA SER A 6 0.27 10.62 -3.72
C SER A 6 0.98 9.44 -4.40
N LYS A 7 2.11 9.02 -3.81
CA LYS A 7 3.03 8.04 -4.41
C LYS A 7 2.38 6.69 -4.70
N PHE A 8 1.53 6.20 -3.78
CA PHE A 8 0.89 4.89 -3.93
C PHE A 8 -0.36 4.96 -4.81
N LEU A 9 -1.19 6.01 -4.65
CA LEU A 9 -2.35 6.22 -5.53
C LEU A 9 -1.89 6.37 -6.99
N SER A 10 -0.86 7.17 -7.23
CA SER A 10 -0.29 7.38 -8.57
C SER A 10 0.39 6.12 -9.10
N GLY A 11 1.25 5.45 -8.31
CA GLY A 11 1.98 4.25 -8.71
C GLY A 11 1.06 3.06 -9.04
N LEU A 12 -0.07 2.94 -8.35
CA LEU A 12 -1.10 1.94 -8.60
C LEU A 12 -2.15 2.38 -9.63
N HIS A 13 -2.00 3.57 -10.20
CA HIS A 13 -2.98 4.15 -11.14
C HIS A 13 -4.42 4.14 -10.59
N ILE A 14 -4.58 4.49 -9.29
CA ILE A 14 -5.91 4.58 -8.68
C ILE A 14 -6.62 5.81 -9.21
N LYS A 15 -7.76 5.58 -9.87
CA LYS A 15 -8.60 6.61 -10.49
C LYS A 15 -9.67 7.10 -9.51
N PRO A 16 -10.22 8.32 -9.69
CA PRO A 16 -11.36 8.81 -8.90
C PRO A 16 -12.61 7.91 -8.96
N SER A 17 -12.74 7.10 -10.01
CA SER A 17 -13.81 6.11 -10.20
C SER A 17 -13.65 4.87 -9.32
N HIS A 18 -12.43 4.57 -8.84
CA HIS A 18 -12.16 3.42 -7.97
C HIS A 18 -12.57 3.74 -6.53
N LYS A 19 -13.84 3.54 -6.23
CA LYS A 19 -14.42 3.82 -4.91
C LYS A 19 -14.41 2.61 -3.99
N ARG A 20 -14.28 1.40 -4.53
CA ARG A 20 -14.34 0.13 -3.80
C ARG A 20 -13.13 -0.70 -4.18
N ILE A 21 -12.15 -0.73 -3.29
CA ILE A 21 -10.82 -1.30 -3.53
C ILE A 21 -10.63 -2.51 -2.64
N ALA A 22 -10.47 -3.69 -3.23
CA ALA A 22 -10.10 -4.90 -2.49
C ALA A 22 -8.59 -5.15 -2.57
N VAL A 23 -7.99 -5.54 -1.45
CA VAL A 23 -6.56 -5.87 -1.34
C VAL A 23 -6.43 -7.34 -0.96
N VAL A 24 -5.75 -8.10 -1.81
CA VAL A 24 -5.54 -9.55 -1.69
C VAL A 24 -4.06 -9.91 -1.62
N GLY A 25 -3.73 -11.18 -1.30
CA GLY A 25 -2.35 -11.67 -1.29
C GLY A 25 -1.67 -11.57 0.07
N SER A 26 -0.39 -11.21 0.09
CA SER A 26 0.46 -11.27 1.29
C SER A 26 1.61 -10.25 1.26
N GLY A 27 2.42 -10.19 2.33
CA GLY A 27 3.64 -9.37 2.32
C GLY A 27 3.42 -7.87 2.50
N GLY A 28 2.23 -7.42 3.00
CA GLY A 28 2.05 -6.01 3.32
C GLY A 28 0.68 -5.41 3.05
N LYS A 29 -0.39 -6.20 2.88
CA LYS A 29 -1.75 -5.72 2.63
C LYS A 29 -2.20 -4.62 3.59
N THR A 30 -2.21 -4.92 4.88
CA THR A 30 -2.65 -3.97 5.92
C THR A 30 -1.85 -2.67 5.85
N GLY A 31 -0.52 -2.76 5.67
CA GLY A 31 0.33 -1.58 5.50
C GLY A 31 -0.01 -0.77 4.24
N LEU A 32 -0.31 -1.43 3.12
CA LEU A 32 -0.75 -0.76 1.89
C LEU A 32 -2.10 -0.07 2.11
N ILE A 33 -3.06 -0.75 2.75
CA ILE A 33 -4.38 -0.18 3.07
C ILE A 33 -4.22 1.12 3.87
N TRP A 34 -3.39 1.11 4.90
CA TRP A 34 -3.17 2.32 5.71
C TRP A 34 -2.45 3.42 4.94
N ARG A 35 -1.50 3.09 4.08
CA ARG A 35 -0.85 4.09 3.22
C ARG A 35 -1.85 4.71 2.24
N LEU A 36 -2.70 3.91 1.61
CA LEU A 36 -3.76 4.42 0.73
C LEU A 36 -4.77 5.27 1.51
N THR A 37 -5.13 4.85 2.73
CA THR A 37 -6.00 5.64 3.62
C THR A 37 -5.41 7.02 3.89
N GLU A 38 -4.13 7.10 4.25
CA GLU A 38 -3.43 8.35 4.52
C GLU A 38 -3.44 9.28 3.28
N GLU A 39 -3.08 8.75 2.11
CA GLU A 39 -3.06 9.53 0.87
C GLU A 39 -4.46 10.00 0.44
N LEU A 40 -5.48 9.15 0.60
CA LEU A 40 -6.87 9.49 0.29
C LEU A 40 -7.45 10.56 1.23
N VAL A 41 -7.19 10.44 2.54
CA VAL A 41 -7.62 11.44 3.54
C VAL A 41 -6.93 12.78 3.29
N GLN A 42 -5.63 12.78 2.96
CA GLN A 42 -4.91 13.98 2.58
C GLN A 42 -5.48 14.62 1.29
N ALA A 43 -6.04 13.82 0.39
CA ALA A 43 -6.76 14.29 -0.79
C ALA A 43 -8.22 14.72 -0.49
N GLY A 44 -8.62 14.79 0.78
CA GLY A 44 -9.94 15.22 1.23
C GLY A 44 -11.05 14.17 1.06
N LYS A 45 -10.70 12.88 0.89
CA LYS A 45 -11.66 11.78 0.77
C LYS A 45 -12.04 11.23 2.12
N LYS A 46 -13.31 10.85 2.27
CA LYS A 46 -13.86 10.08 3.38
C LYS A 46 -13.59 8.61 3.13
N VAL A 47 -12.81 7.95 4.02
CA VAL A 47 -12.34 6.58 3.81
C VAL A 47 -12.90 5.64 4.88
N ALA A 48 -13.39 4.48 4.45
CA ALA A 48 -13.67 3.37 5.34
C ALA A 48 -12.72 2.21 5.04
N VAL A 49 -12.22 1.56 6.08
CA VAL A 49 -11.39 0.36 6.02
C VAL A 49 -12.15 -0.78 6.67
N THR A 50 -12.12 -1.96 6.06
CA THR A 50 -12.76 -3.16 6.60
C THR A 50 -12.04 -4.44 6.14
N THR A 51 -12.54 -5.57 6.58
CA THR A 51 -12.08 -6.90 6.14
C THR A 51 -13.26 -7.81 5.85
N THR A 52 -13.09 -8.73 4.90
CA THR A 52 -14.00 -9.85 4.64
C THR A 52 -13.54 -11.17 5.26
N THR A 53 -12.40 -11.15 5.97
CA THR A 53 -11.82 -12.32 6.64
C THR A 53 -11.45 -11.99 8.08
N HIS A 54 -10.17 -12.14 8.46
CA HIS A 54 -9.70 -11.77 9.78
C HIS A 54 -8.51 -10.80 9.65
N MET A 55 -8.56 -9.72 10.43
CA MET A 55 -7.51 -8.71 10.51
C MET A 55 -7.05 -8.57 11.97
N ALA A 56 -5.80 -8.16 12.18
CA ALA A 56 -5.32 -7.81 13.51
C ALA A 56 -6.04 -6.56 14.03
N MET A 57 -6.34 -6.54 15.33
CA MET A 57 -6.89 -5.35 15.97
C MET A 57 -5.83 -4.26 16.08
N GLU A 58 -6.14 -3.04 15.64
CA GLU A 58 -5.27 -1.88 15.74
C GLU A 58 -5.86 -0.87 16.75
N LYS A 59 -5.29 -0.83 17.95
CA LYS A 59 -5.85 -0.09 19.09
C LYS A 59 -5.86 1.44 18.93
N GLU A 60 -5.05 1.99 18.05
CA GLU A 60 -4.85 3.45 17.90
C GLU A 60 -5.67 4.06 16.76
N ARG A 61 -6.49 3.29 16.07
CA ARG A 61 -7.28 3.74 14.92
C ARG A 61 -8.73 4.04 15.32
N PRO A 62 -9.39 5.07 14.73
CA PRO A 62 -10.84 5.25 14.88
C PRO A 62 -11.56 3.95 14.47
N PHE A 63 -12.22 3.31 15.43
CA PHE A 63 -12.82 1.99 15.24
C PHE A 63 -14.32 2.01 15.50
N ALA A 64 -15.09 1.46 14.56
CA ALA A 64 -16.53 1.28 14.62
C ALA A 64 -16.86 -0.22 14.70
N PRO A 65 -17.10 -0.77 15.90
CA PRO A 65 -17.50 -2.16 16.04
C PRO A 65 -18.84 -2.38 15.34
N ASP A 66 -18.93 -3.45 14.55
CA ASP A 66 -20.12 -3.81 13.76
C ASP A 66 -20.63 -2.67 12.83
N GLY A 67 -19.76 -1.68 12.55
CA GLY A 67 -20.08 -0.49 11.75
C GLY A 67 -20.82 0.60 12.49
N GLU A 68 -21.11 0.44 13.78
CA GLU A 68 -21.86 1.41 14.56
C GLU A 68 -21.07 2.71 14.78
N GLY A 69 -21.70 3.86 14.48
CA GLY A 69 -21.07 5.17 14.60
C GLY A 69 -19.99 5.47 13.54
N ALA A 70 -19.86 4.65 12.50
CA ALA A 70 -18.82 4.82 11.47
C ALA A 70 -18.87 6.19 10.79
N GLU A 71 -20.08 6.70 10.47
CA GLU A 71 -20.25 8.01 9.82
C GLU A 71 -19.70 9.15 10.69
N ALA A 72 -20.01 9.16 11.98
CA ALA A 72 -19.51 10.17 12.91
C ALA A 72 -17.98 10.15 13.02
N LEU A 73 -17.37 8.94 13.03
CA LEU A 73 -15.92 8.78 13.05
C LEU A 73 -15.28 9.26 11.75
N ILE A 74 -15.86 8.96 10.59
CA ILE A 74 -15.40 9.47 9.28
C ILE A 74 -15.46 10.99 9.25
N LEU A 75 -16.54 11.62 9.71
CA LEU A 75 -16.66 13.07 9.74
C LEU A 75 -15.62 13.73 10.65
N ARG A 76 -15.28 13.07 11.76
CA ARG A 76 -14.31 13.59 12.74
C ARG A 76 -12.86 13.40 12.32
N HIS A 77 -12.52 12.24 11.74
CA HIS A 77 -11.15 11.81 11.51
C HIS A 77 -10.77 11.67 10.03
N GLY A 78 -11.75 11.82 9.11
CA GLY A 78 -11.57 11.56 7.68
C GLY A 78 -11.61 10.08 7.31
N TYR A 79 -11.49 9.17 8.29
CA TYR A 79 -11.54 7.72 8.07
C TYR A 79 -12.04 6.95 9.29
N VAL A 80 -12.38 5.67 9.06
CA VAL A 80 -12.77 4.72 10.10
C VAL A 80 -12.30 3.30 9.73
N LEU A 81 -11.93 2.51 10.73
CA LEU A 81 -11.86 1.05 10.65
C LEU A 81 -13.17 0.48 11.16
N ALA A 82 -13.91 -0.27 10.35
CA ALA A 82 -15.18 -0.88 10.71
C ALA A 82 -15.13 -2.40 10.48
N ALA A 83 -15.38 -3.17 11.52
CA ALA A 83 -15.36 -4.62 11.49
C ALA A 83 -16.10 -5.20 12.69
N SER A 84 -16.51 -6.46 12.62
CA SER A 84 -16.97 -7.22 13.79
C SER A 84 -15.77 -7.72 14.60
N ILE A 85 -16.02 -8.13 15.86
CA ILE A 85 -14.97 -8.63 16.75
C ILE A 85 -15.17 -10.13 16.99
N ASP A 86 -14.22 -10.93 16.55
CA ASP A 86 -14.09 -12.32 16.98
C ASP A 86 -13.39 -12.36 18.35
N ARG A 87 -14.20 -12.42 19.42
CA ARG A 87 -13.71 -12.39 20.79
C ARG A 87 -12.88 -13.62 21.18
N GLN A 88 -13.12 -14.77 20.50
CA GLN A 88 -12.37 -16.01 20.80
C GLN A 88 -10.96 -15.94 20.23
N LYS A 89 -10.78 -15.30 19.09
CA LYS A 89 -9.48 -15.16 18.41
C LYS A 89 -8.79 -13.83 18.68
N GLU A 90 -9.43 -12.93 19.42
CA GLU A 90 -8.96 -11.54 19.64
C GLU A 90 -8.60 -10.83 18.31
N LYS A 91 -9.45 -10.98 17.30
CA LYS A 91 -9.26 -10.43 15.96
C LYS A 91 -10.50 -9.72 15.48
N LEU A 92 -10.29 -8.83 14.52
CA LEU A 92 -11.37 -8.31 13.70
C LEU A 92 -11.79 -9.34 12.68
N CYS A 93 -13.08 -9.40 12.39
CA CYS A 93 -13.67 -10.28 11.36
C CYS A 93 -14.65 -9.49 10.49
N ALA A 94 -15.14 -10.17 9.44
CA ALA A 94 -16.03 -9.57 8.45
C ALA A 94 -17.29 -8.97 9.10
N LEU A 95 -17.73 -7.83 8.56
CA LEU A 95 -19.08 -7.34 8.77
C LEU A 95 -20.10 -8.22 8.04
N PRO A 96 -21.36 -8.31 8.54
CA PRO A 96 -22.46 -8.81 7.73
C PRO A 96 -22.55 -8.05 6.40
N TYR A 97 -22.98 -8.74 5.33
CA TYR A 97 -22.98 -8.17 3.98
C TYR A 97 -23.76 -6.85 3.88
N GLU A 98 -24.91 -6.75 4.54
CA GLU A 98 -25.74 -5.54 4.56
C GLU A 98 -25.01 -4.37 5.23
N LYS A 99 -24.32 -4.63 6.34
CA LYS A 99 -23.49 -3.62 7.02
C LYS A 99 -22.30 -3.17 6.18
N LEU A 100 -21.72 -4.08 5.43
CA LEU A 100 -20.64 -3.76 4.48
C LEU A 100 -21.16 -2.84 3.34
N ARG A 101 -22.38 -3.07 2.85
CA ARG A 101 -23.03 -2.20 1.86
C ARG A 101 -23.38 -0.84 2.44
N GLU A 102 -23.94 -0.78 3.65
CA GLU A 102 -24.21 0.49 4.36
C GLU A 102 -22.92 1.30 4.50
N LEU A 103 -21.83 0.68 4.99
CA LEU A 103 -20.52 1.31 5.13
C LEU A 103 -20.02 1.86 3.79
N SER A 104 -20.23 1.12 2.71
CA SER A 104 -19.88 1.55 1.36
C SER A 104 -20.66 2.79 0.90
N GLY A 105 -21.85 3.03 1.43
CA GLY A 105 -22.69 4.20 1.10
C GLY A 105 -22.29 5.50 1.79
N ILE A 106 -21.63 5.43 2.95
CA ILE A 106 -21.28 6.60 3.77
C ILE A 106 -19.85 7.11 3.58
N CYS A 107 -19.05 6.46 2.74
CA CYS A 107 -17.67 6.85 2.44
C CYS A 107 -17.45 7.11 0.95
N ASP A 108 -16.46 7.94 0.62
CA ASP A 108 -16.03 8.14 -0.77
C ASP A 108 -15.26 6.92 -1.29
N VAL A 109 -14.41 6.33 -0.43
CA VAL A 109 -13.61 5.15 -0.77
C VAL A 109 -13.69 4.11 0.34
N LEU A 110 -14.00 2.87 -0.05
CA LEU A 110 -13.95 1.70 0.82
C LEU A 110 -12.72 0.85 0.46
N LEU A 111 -11.88 0.59 1.45
CA LEU A 111 -10.71 -0.30 1.35
C LEU A 111 -11.01 -1.59 2.09
N VAL A 112 -10.88 -2.73 1.42
CA VAL A 112 -11.23 -4.05 1.95
C VAL A 112 -10.02 -4.97 1.98
N GLU A 113 -9.60 -5.48 3.15
CA GLU A 113 -8.67 -6.60 3.23
C GLU A 113 -9.44 -7.91 2.98
N ALA A 114 -9.24 -8.52 1.79
CA ALA A 114 -10.11 -9.59 1.31
C ALA A 114 -9.56 -11.02 1.54
N ASP A 115 -8.42 -11.16 2.20
CA ASP A 115 -7.88 -12.48 2.60
C ASP A 115 -6.86 -12.40 3.75
N GLY A 116 -6.58 -13.55 4.39
CA GLY A 116 -5.57 -13.68 5.46
C GLY A 116 -4.24 -14.21 4.93
N ALA A 117 -3.11 -13.82 5.56
CA ALA A 117 -1.77 -14.28 5.16
C ALA A 117 -0.80 -14.54 6.34
N ARG A 118 -1.24 -14.43 7.59
CA ARG A 118 -0.43 -14.62 8.82
C ARG A 118 0.96 -13.97 8.77
N LYS A 119 1.05 -12.75 8.20
CA LYS A 119 2.30 -11.97 8.07
C LYS A 119 3.38 -12.58 7.17
N LYS A 120 3.10 -13.65 6.43
CA LYS A 120 4.04 -14.25 5.47
C LYS A 120 4.18 -13.36 4.22
N PRO A 121 5.36 -13.31 3.58
CA PRO A 121 5.59 -12.48 2.39
C PRO A 121 4.98 -13.06 1.12
N PHE A 122 4.76 -14.37 1.02
CA PHE A 122 4.25 -15.05 -0.16
C PHE A 122 3.03 -15.89 0.15
N LYS A 123 2.09 -16.00 -0.80
CA LYS A 123 0.84 -16.75 -0.62
C LYS A 123 0.23 -17.12 -1.96
N ILE A 124 -0.36 -18.32 -2.00
CA ILE A 124 -1.34 -18.73 -3.01
C ILE A 124 -2.71 -18.86 -2.31
N PRO A 125 -3.81 -18.34 -2.89
CA PRO A 125 -5.12 -18.42 -2.27
C PRO A 125 -5.66 -19.85 -2.31
N MET A 126 -6.43 -20.23 -1.28
CA MET A 126 -7.19 -21.48 -1.23
C MET A 126 -8.50 -21.37 -2.03
N GLU A 127 -9.24 -22.47 -2.13
CA GLU A 127 -10.53 -22.49 -2.87
C GLU A 127 -11.53 -21.45 -2.38
N TRP A 128 -11.58 -21.21 -1.06
CA TRP A 128 -12.46 -20.24 -0.41
C TRP A 128 -11.88 -18.82 -0.31
N GLU A 129 -10.72 -18.58 -0.88
CA GLU A 129 -10.03 -17.29 -0.89
C GLU A 129 -9.78 -16.82 -2.33
N PRO A 130 -9.72 -15.49 -2.54
CA PRO A 130 -10.10 -14.40 -1.66
C PRO A 130 -11.62 -14.19 -1.58
N VAL A 131 -12.12 -13.48 -0.55
CA VAL A 131 -13.52 -13.07 -0.42
C VAL A 131 -13.66 -11.62 -0.88
N ILE A 132 -13.75 -11.42 -2.18
CA ILE A 132 -13.86 -10.09 -2.81
C ILE A 132 -15.34 -9.70 -2.86
N PRO A 133 -15.76 -8.54 -2.30
CA PRO A 133 -17.14 -8.07 -2.43
C PRO A 133 -17.53 -7.86 -3.90
N GLU A 134 -18.77 -8.20 -4.26
CA GLU A 134 -19.27 -8.14 -5.64
C GLU A 134 -19.18 -6.71 -6.24
N PHE A 135 -19.39 -5.71 -5.43
CA PHE A 135 -19.36 -4.28 -5.81
C PHE A 135 -17.95 -3.66 -5.84
N THR A 136 -16.89 -4.48 -5.80
CA THR A 136 -15.50 -4.01 -5.91
C THR A 136 -15.19 -3.50 -7.31
N ASP A 137 -14.58 -2.31 -7.42
CA ASP A 137 -14.17 -1.71 -8.70
C ASP A 137 -12.81 -2.21 -9.16
N ILE A 138 -11.88 -2.35 -8.22
CA ILE A 138 -10.49 -2.72 -8.49
C ILE A 138 -9.93 -3.65 -7.42
N VAL A 139 -9.12 -4.60 -7.82
CA VAL A 139 -8.40 -5.53 -6.94
C VAL A 139 -6.90 -5.25 -7.00
N ILE A 140 -6.27 -5.10 -5.84
CA ILE A 140 -4.83 -4.93 -5.72
C ILE A 140 -4.26 -6.18 -5.08
N ALA A 141 -3.47 -6.95 -5.85
CA ALA A 141 -2.72 -8.08 -5.34
C ALA A 141 -1.38 -7.63 -4.76
N VAL A 142 -1.10 -8.03 -3.53
CA VAL A 142 0.14 -7.70 -2.83
C VAL A 142 0.99 -8.95 -2.68
N SER A 143 2.31 -8.84 -2.96
CA SER A 143 3.29 -9.86 -2.60
C SER A 143 4.58 -9.20 -2.13
N GLY A 144 5.31 -9.88 -1.23
CA GLY A 144 6.55 -9.37 -0.66
C GLY A 144 7.76 -9.87 -1.45
N LEU A 145 8.53 -8.96 -2.03
CA LEU A 145 9.77 -9.28 -2.76
C LEU A 145 10.85 -9.90 -1.87
N ASP A 146 10.74 -9.74 -0.54
CA ASP A 146 11.60 -10.42 0.42
C ASP A 146 11.40 -11.94 0.48
N SER A 147 10.40 -12.48 -0.22
CA SER A 147 10.25 -13.93 -0.42
C SER A 147 11.22 -14.51 -1.45
N LEU A 148 11.73 -13.69 -2.37
CA LEU A 148 12.65 -14.15 -3.41
C LEU A 148 13.94 -14.72 -2.79
N GLY A 149 14.34 -15.90 -3.24
CA GLY A 149 15.50 -16.62 -2.73
C GLY A 149 15.30 -17.32 -1.37
N GLN A 150 14.15 -17.13 -0.70
CA GLN A 150 13.78 -17.91 0.49
C GLN A 150 13.11 -19.23 0.07
N THR A 151 13.19 -20.25 0.92
CA THR A 151 12.45 -21.50 0.68
C THR A 151 10.95 -21.27 0.79
N ILE A 152 10.17 -22.05 0.05
CA ILE A 152 8.70 -21.99 0.11
C ILE A 152 8.23 -22.22 1.56
N LYS A 153 8.87 -23.13 2.29
CA LYS A 153 8.58 -23.42 3.70
C LYS A 153 8.72 -22.20 4.61
N GLU A 154 9.72 -21.36 4.37
CA GLU A 154 9.99 -20.18 5.19
C GLU A 154 9.11 -18.99 4.80
N ALA A 155 8.95 -18.75 3.50
CA ALA A 155 8.32 -17.54 2.99
C ALA A 155 6.81 -17.65 2.78
N ALA A 156 6.29 -18.85 2.47
CA ALA A 156 4.89 -18.98 2.09
C ALA A 156 3.95 -19.15 3.29
N TYR A 157 2.76 -18.56 3.16
CA TYR A 157 1.60 -18.98 3.94
C TYR A 157 1.01 -20.23 3.31
N ARG A 158 0.93 -21.33 4.06
CA ARG A 158 0.59 -22.66 3.57
C ARG A 158 1.61 -23.19 2.54
N PRO A 159 2.80 -23.62 3.04
CA PRO A 159 3.90 -24.02 2.16
C PRO A 159 3.57 -25.20 1.24
N PHE A 160 2.83 -26.18 1.74
CA PHE A 160 2.47 -27.38 0.98
C PHE A 160 1.62 -27.02 -0.26
N GLU A 161 0.55 -26.26 -0.07
CA GLU A 161 -0.33 -25.84 -1.16
C GLU A 161 0.38 -24.90 -2.15
N THR A 162 1.27 -24.06 -1.64
CA THR A 162 2.12 -23.20 -2.47
C THR A 162 3.08 -24.03 -3.32
N ALA A 163 3.73 -25.03 -2.74
CA ALA A 163 4.64 -25.92 -3.45
C ALA A 163 3.90 -26.71 -4.54
N LEU A 164 2.72 -27.22 -4.23
CA LEU A 164 1.86 -27.91 -5.18
C LEU A 164 1.48 -27.02 -6.37
N PHE A 165 1.03 -25.78 -6.10
CA PHE A 165 0.70 -24.82 -7.16
C PHE A 165 1.90 -24.51 -8.05
N LEU A 166 3.09 -24.34 -7.48
CA LEU A 166 4.32 -24.02 -8.21
C LEU A 166 4.93 -25.24 -8.92
N GLY A 167 4.52 -26.47 -8.59
CA GLY A 167 5.14 -27.70 -9.09
C GLY A 167 6.53 -27.93 -8.50
N LYS A 168 6.73 -27.52 -7.25
CA LYS A 168 8.01 -27.53 -6.51
C LYS A 168 7.89 -28.29 -5.19
N LYS A 169 9.02 -28.47 -4.51
CA LYS A 169 9.07 -28.94 -3.12
C LYS A 169 9.06 -27.75 -2.15
N GLU A 170 8.63 -27.95 -0.92
CA GLU A 170 8.65 -26.90 0.11
C GLU A 170 10.07 -26.39 0.42
N THR A 171 11.09 -27.20 0.14
CA THR A 171 12.51 -26.85 0.31
C THR A 171 13.09 -26.03 -0.85
N ASP A 172 12.38 -25.95 -1.97
CA ASP A 172 12.83 -25.18 -3.12
C ASP A 172 12.63 -23.68 -2.87
N VAL A 173 13.48 -22.87 -3.48
CA VAL A 173 13.44 -21.42 -3.33
C VAL A 173 12.41 -20.80 -4.27
N ILE A 174 11.82 -19.70 -3.80
CA ILE A 174 10.92 -18.85 -4.60
C ILE A 174 11.76 -18.03 -5.58
N SER A 175 11.48 -18.21 -6.86
CA SER A 175 12.12 -17.50 -7.97
C SER A 175 11.28 -16.31 -8.46
N PRO A 176 11.85 -15.43 -9.32
CA PRO A 176 11.08 -14.38 -10.00
C PRO A 176 9.91 -14.94 -10.84
N GLU A 177 10.09 -16.10 -11.50
CA GLU A 177 9.03 -16.78 -12.27
C GLU A 177 7.89 -17.24 -11.39
N ASP A 178 8.19 -17.74 -10.19
CA ASP A 178 7.17 -18.14 -9.21
C ASP A 178 6.35 -16.93 -8.75
N MET A 179 7.02 -15.77 -8.56
CA MET A 179 6.35 -14.53 -8.21
C MET A 179 5.42 -14.07 -9.33
N ILE A 180 5.91 -14.08 -10.58
CA ILE A 180 5.11 -13.73 -11.76
C ILE A 180 3.90 -14.65 -11.86
N ARG A 181 4.12 -15.98 -11.79
CA ARG A 181 3.05 -16.95 -11.83
C ARG A 181 2.03 -16.74 -10.71
N ALA A 182 2.48 -16.49 -9.49
CA ALA A 182 1.58 -16.26 -8.35
C ALA A 182 0.63 -15.07 -8.57
N VAL A 183 1.10 -13.99 -9.21
CA VAL A 183 0.30 -12.78 -9.40
C VAL A 183 -0.48 -12.75 -10.71
N SER A 184 -0.13 -13.59 -11.70
CA SER A 184 -0.77 -13.60 -13.04
C SER A 184 -1.67 -14.82 -13.31
N ASP A 185 -1.56 -15.90 -12.53
CA ASP A 185 -2.34 -17.09 -12.74
C ASP A 185 -3.75 -16.95 -12.15
N LYS A 186 -4.75 -17.43 -12.89
CA LYS A 186 -6.18 -17.45 -12.46
C LYS A 186 -6.44 -18.29 -11.21
N ASN A 187 -5.56 -19.21 -10.85
CA ASN A 187 -5.56 -19.95 -9.59
C ASN A 187 -4.60 -19.35 -8.55
N GLY A 188 -3.85 -18.31 -8.93
CA GLY A 188 -3.02 -17.49 -8.07
C GLY A 188 -3.78 -16.25 -7.56
N LEU A 189 -3.09 -15.11 -7.44
CA LEU A 189 -3.70 -13.89 -6.89
C LEU A 189 -4.67 -13.19 -7.87
N LEU A 190 -4.75 -13.62 -9.12
CA LEU A 190 -5.77 -13.19 -10.08
C LEU A 190 -7.13 -13.90 -9.83
N LYS A 191 -7.18 -14.89 -8.94
CA LYS A 191 -8.39 -15.64 -8.61
C LYS A 191 -9.48 -14.72 -8.06
N GLY A 192 -10.72 -14.90 -8.60
CA GLY A 192 -11.89 -14.14 -8.16
C GLY A 192 -11.94 -12.69 -8.59
N VAL A 193 -10.97 -12.21 -9.35
CA VAL A 193 -10.94 -10.83 -9.88
C VAL A 193 -12.06 -10.60 -10.89
N GLY A 194 -12.33 -11.56 -11.77
CA GLY A 194 -13.35 -11.41 -12.82
C GLY A 194 -13.02 -10.26 -13.78
N ASP A 195 -14.04 -9.47 -14.14
CA ASP A 195 -13.91 -8.32 -15.06
C ASP A 195 -13.44 -7.02 -14.37
N ARG A 196 -13.07 -7.08 -13.09
CA ARG A 196 -12.61 -5.91 -12.33
C ARG A 196 -11.23 -5.46 -12.79
N GLU A 197 -10.92 -4.17 -12.66
CA GLU A 197 -9.54 -3.73 -12.84
C GLU A 197 -8.62 -4.43 -11.84
N TYR A 198 -7.41 -4.79 -12.28
CA TYR A 198 -6.43 -5.51 -11.50
C TYR A 198 -5.09 -4.78 -11.48
N ARG A 199 -4.45 -4.73 -10.33
CA ARG A 199 -3.11 -4.16 -10.15
C ARG A 199 -2.28 -5.06 -9.25
N VAL A 200 -0.98 -5.09 -9.49
CA VAL A 200 -0.02 -5.80 -8.65
C VAL A 200 0.84 -4.79 -7.89
N TYR A 201 0.94 -4.96 -6.59
CA TYR A 201 1.88 -4.24 -5.74
C TYR A 201 2.93 -5.21 -5.18
N LEU A 202 4.16 -5.04 -5.61
CA LEU A 202 5.30 -5.80 -5.10
C LEU A 202 6.04 -4.95 -4.04
N ASN A 203 5.81 -5.33 -2.78
CA ASN A 203 6.31 -4.62 -1.60
C ASN A 203 7.75 -5.02 -1.27
N LYS A 204 8.43 -4.19 -0.47
CA LYS A 204 9.79 -4.42 0.02
C LYS A 204 10.84 -4.45 -1.11
N MET A 205 10.67 -3.59 -2.10
CA MET A 205 11.62 -3.41 -3.19
C MET A 205 13.05 -3.13 -2.69
N ASP A 206 13.19 -2.55 -1.51
CA ASP A 206 14.45 -2.27 -0.84
C ASP A 206 15.24 -3.52 -0.42
N THR A 207 14.63 -4.70 -0.44
CA THR A 207 15.29 -5.98 -0.15
C THR A 207 15.95 -6.61 -1.38
N VAL A 208 15.57 -6.19 -2.58
CA VAL A 208 16.11 -6.71 -3.84
C VAL A 208 17.37 -5.94 -4.23
N LYS A 209 18.49 -6.62 -4.30
CA LYS A 209 19.79 -6.01 -4.66
C LYS A 209 19.98 -5.89 -6.17
N GLU A 210 19.52 -6.86 -6.91
CA GLU A 210 19.67 -6.98 -8.37
C GLU A 210 18.48 -6.34 -9.07
N ARG A 211 18.69 -5.18 -9.70
CA ARG A 211 17.62 -4.44 -10.40
C ARG A 211 17.06 -5.21 -11.60
N GLU A 212 17.88 -6.01 -12.22
CA GLU A 212 17.52 -6.86 -13.36
C GLU A 212 16.34 -7.79 -13.06
N ILE A 213 16.23 -8.25 -11.82
CA ILE A 213 15.07 -9.06 -11.35
C ILE A 213 13.78 -8.25 -11.43
N LEU A 214 13.79 -6.99 -10.96
CA LEU A 214 12.63 -6.11 -11.01
C LEU A 214 12.24 -5.76 -12.44
N ASP A 215 13.23 -5.50 -13.29
CA ASP A 215 13.00 -5.16 -14.69
C ASP A 215 12.45 -6.36 -15.48
N ARG A 216 12.90 -7.58 -15.15
CA ARG A 216 12.35 -8.81 -15.68
C ARG A 216 10.90 -9.00 -15.29
N ILE A 217 10.58 -8.94 -13.99
CA ILE A 217 9.21 -9.08 -13.49
C ILE A 217 8.30 -8.03 -14.15
N ARG A 218 8.76 -6.77 -14.24
CA ARG A 218 7.99 -5.70 -14.88
C ARG A 218 7.68 -6.01 -16.33
N ARG A 219 8.66 -6.45 -17.10
CA ARG A 219 8.52 -6.77 -18.53
C ARG A 219 7.51 -7.90 -18.73
N GLU A 220 7.70 -9.04 -18.04
CA GLU A 220 6.83 -10.19 -18.20
C GLU A 220 5.37 -9.89 -17.78
N LEU A 221 5.15 -9.12 -16.70
CA LEU A 221 3.80 -8.70 -16.31
C LEU A 221 3.20 -7.67 -17.30
N SER A 222 4.02 -6.80 -17.86
CA SER A 222 3.58 -5.85 -18.91
C SER A 222 3.16 -6.56 -20.18
N ASP A 223 3.87 -7.62 -20.58
CA ASP A 223 3.53 -8.46 -21.74
C ASP A 223 2.17 -9.20 -21.55
N MET A 224 1.71 -9.31 -20.31
CA MET A 224 0.40 -9.87 -19.92
C MET A 224 -0.66 -8.78 -19.64
N ASP A 225 -0.40 -7.51 -19.95
CA ASP A 225 -1.27 -6.36 -19.63
C ASP A 225 -1.58 -6.24 -18.11
N ILE A 226 -0.69 -6.68 -17.23
CA ILE A 226 -0.84 -6.60 -15.78
C ILE A 226 0.01 -5.42 -15.25
N PRO A 227 -0.60 -4.30 -14.85
CA PRO A 227 0.13 -3.18 -14.28
C PRO A 227 0.73 -3.55 -12.92
N VAL A 228 2.04 -3.31 -12.76
CA VAL A 228 2.79 -3.58 -11.55
C VAL A 228 3.43 -2.32 -10.97
N PHE A 229 3.29 -2.12 -9.67
CA PHE A 229 3.97 -1.10 -8.90
C PHE A 229 4.93 -1.74 -7.89
N PHE A 230 6.19 -1.29 -7.91
CA PHE A 230 7.21 -1.70 -6.94
C PHE A 230 7.41 -0.60 -5.91
N GLY A 231 7.42 -0.97 -4.65
CA GLY A 231 7.62 0.00 -3.58
C GLY A 231 8.05 -0.63 -2.26
N SER A 232 8.27 0.22 -1.27
CA SER A 232 8.50 -0.16 0.11
C SER A 232 7.61 0.66 1.02
N LEU A 233 6.80 -0.01 1.83
CA LEU A 233 5.96 0.64 2.85
C LEU A 233 6.80 1.15 4.02
N ARG A 234 7.95 0.51 4.27
CA ARG A 234 8.97 1.02 5.19
C ARG A 234 9.83 2.03 4.45
N GLU A 235 9.36 3.27 4.38
CA GLU A 235 10.27 4.34 3.98
C GLU A 235 11.38 4.41 5.03
N LYS A 236 12.62 4.11 4.63
CA LYS A 236 13.77 4.60 5.38
C LYS A 236 13.61 6.11 5.33
N LYS A 237 13.34 6.77 6.48
CA LYS A 237 13.46 8.21 6.58
C LYS A 237 14.84 8.54 6.02
N LYS A 238 14.91 9.06 4.81
CA LYS A 238 16.14 9.64 4.31
C LYS A 238 16.36 10.83 5.21
N ASN A 239 17.29 10.72 6.15
CA ASN A 239 17.79 11.87 6.88
C ASN A 239 18.53 12.73 5.86
N THR A 240 17.81 13.58 5.15
CA THR A 240 18.39 14.53 4.21
C THR A 240 18.77 15.74 5.04
N ALA A 241 20.07 15.94 5.25
CA ALA A 241 20.59 17.18 5.81
C ALA A 241 20.81 18.15 4.65
N LEU A 242 20.17 19.31 4.71
CA LEU A 242 20.42 20.44 3.82
C LEU A 242 21.49 21.32 4.48
N ILE A 243 22.65 21.43 3.83
CA ILE A 243 23.73 22.30 4.29
C ILE A 243 23.73 23.55 3.40
N MET A 244 23.34 24.69 3.98
CA MET A 244 23.46 25.97 3.32
C MET A 244 24.82 26.59 3.69
N LEU A 245 25.71 26.73 2.71
CA LEU A 245 26.98 27.44 2.91
C LEU A 245 26.71 28.95 2.92
N ALA A 246 26.80 29.54 4.08
CA ALA A 246 26.56 30.98 4.32
C ALA A 246 27.85 31.79 4.55
N ALA A 247 29.01 31.22 4.23
CA ALA A 247 30.31 31.86 4.40
C ALA A 247 30.91 32.31 3.06
N GLY A 248 31.21 33.58 2.94
CA GLY A 248 31.92 34.16 1.80
C GLY A 248 32.12 35.68 2.03
N SER A 249 33.36 36.14 1.99
CA SER A 249 33.65 37.57 2.02
C SER A 249 33.21 38.21 0.68
N SER A 250 32.00 38.67 0.57
CA SER A 250 31.39 39.27 -0.64
C SER A 250 32.17 40.50 -1.16
N ARG A 251 33.52 40.41 -1.27
CA ARG A 251 34.46 41.51 -1.58
C ARG A 251 34.10 42.30 -2.83
N ARG A 252 33.45 41.65 -3.81
CA ARG A 252 33.00 42.28 -5.06
C ARG A 252 31.64 42.95 -4.95
N PHE A 253 30.91 42.71 -3.84
CA PHE A 253 29.54 43.19 -3.66
C PHE A 253 29.49 44.39 -2.71
N GLY A 254 30.61 44.72 -2.04
CA GLY A 254 30.71 45.87 -1.13
C GLY A 254 30.08 45.67 0.25
N GLU A 255 29.20 44.73 0.42
CA GLU A 255 28.52 44.37 1.67
C GLU A 255 28.26 42.87 1.77
N ASN A 256 27.75 42.39 2.90
CA ASN A 256 27.43 40.96 3.06
C ASN A 256 26.23 40.56 2.18
N LYS A 257 26.52 39.90 1.07
CA LYS A 257 25.52 39.48 0.09
C LYS A 257 24.32 38.69 0.68
N LEU A 258 24.54 37.93 1.76
CA LEU A 258 23.49 37.15 2.41
C LEU A 258 22.45 38.03 3.11
N LEU A 259 22.87 39.18 3.61
CA LEU A 259 22.01 40.16 4.30
C LEU A 259 21.35 41.15 3.33
N TYR A 260 21.77 41.15 2.05
CA TYR A 260 21.17 42.00 1.03
C TYR A 260 19.68 41.65 0.86
N LYS A 261 18.81 42.64 0.91
CA LYS A 261 17.37 42.47 0.85
C LYS A 261 16.86 42.60 -0.60
N ILE A 262 16.17 41.58 -1.07
CA ILE A 262 15.40 41.60 -2.32
C ILE A 262 13.94 41.69 -1.93
N GLU A 263 13.24 42.74 -2.33
CA GLU A 263 11.85 43.02 -1.94
C GLU A 263 11.62 42.95 -0.41
N GLY A 264 12.58 43.51 0.35
CA GLY A 264 12.48 43.54 1.80
C GLY A 264 12.91 42.28 2.54
N ILE A 265 13.19 41.18 1.85
CA ILE A 265 13.56 39.90 2.44
C ILE A 265 15.04 39.60 2.19
N PRO A 266 15.85 39.28 3.23
CA PRO A 266 17.24 38.89 3.07
C PRO A 266 17.46 37.70 2.18
N MET A 267 18.50 37.68 1.36
CA MET A 267 18.81 36.60 0.43
C MET A 267 18.92 35.23 1.11
N TYR A 268 19.50 35.15 2.31
CA TYR A 268 19.61 33.91 3.05
C TYR A 268 18.23 33.36 3.45
N GLU A 269 17.28 34.22 3.84
CA GLU A 269 15.91 33.79 4.19
C GLU A 269 15.14 33.28 2.97
N ARG A 270 15.29 33.91 1.80
CA ARG A 270 14.71 33.45 0.55
C ARG A 270 15.26 32.07 0.17
N THR A 271 16.57 31.89 0.27
CA THR A 271 17.21 30.61 -0.01
C THR A 271 16.75 29.53 0.97
N LEU A 272 16.70 29.85 2.26
CA LEU A 272 16.20 28.92 3.29
C LEU A 272 14.75 28.52 3.06
N SER A 273 13.88 29.47 2.71
CA SER A 273 12.47 29.20 2.37
C SER A 273 12.33 28.26 1.18
N CYS A 274 13.17 28.42 0.15
CA CYS A 274 13.18 27.50 -1.00
C CYS A 274 13.67 26.11 -0.61
N LEU A 275 14.70 26.02 0.23
CA LEU A 275 15.25 24.74 0.70
C LEU A 275 14.27 23.98 1.61
N LEU A 276 13.54 24.67 2.48
CA LEU A 276 12.53 24.06 3.35
C LEU A 276 11.34 23.49 2.57
N LYS A 277 10.98 24.09 1.43
CA LYS A 277 9.93 23.56 0.54
C LYS A 277 10.33 22.27 -0.19
N VAL A 278 11.60 21.93 -0.26
CA VAL A 278 12.10 20.69 -0.89
C VAL A 278 12.08 19.51 0.11
N GLN A 279 11.89 19.76 1.41
CA GLN A 279 11.77 18.71 2.45
C GLN A 279 10.35 18.19 2.64
N GLU A 280 9.34 18.83 2.09
CA GLU A 280 7.94 18.37 2.05
C GLU A 280 7.69 17.55 0.77
#